data_02661734e0a6133aa51997c7dd66f40f
#
_entry.id   02661734e0a6133aa51997c7dd66f40f
#
_cell.length_a   1.000
_cell.length_b   1.000
_cell.length_c   1.000
_cell.angle_alpha   90.00
_cell.angle_beta   90.00
_cell.angle_gamma   90.00
#
_symmetry.space_group_name_H-M   'P 1'
#
loop_
_entity.id
_entity.type
_entity.pdbx_description
1 polymer ?
#
loop_
_entity_poly.entity_id
_entity_poly.type
_entity_poly.pdbx_seq_one_letter_code
_entity_poly.pdbx_strand_id
1 'polypeptide(L)'
;MSTHNFSRRYLLRQGAAVAAASALGAPAIAQARTKIRLGFLHVVAVDGHLWTGLDRGSFDREGIEFELHEFNTGPEIFEAMARGELDVLSAGGVISNYLALGRGRGFLINDIEVATAQLWVRPALGVSKLADLRGKRIATTMKTTAHIFLDRALRANNINPSEVEIVNSSMSAAVKAFIAGEVPAVALWVPFNMAVREALPDAIKLVDASAFYPQSAVLGGWAARTDYFADNREVLSRIIRAWTDANDHMVRSPTAAAEALQRSYYQQSRAADIAEAFKAQKLYSSREWKRLYSDGTVVKWLQQVSDFFMADAGITKALRASDYFDTQLYLTTVA
;
A
#
# COMPACT_ATOMS: atom_id res chain seq x y z
N MET A 1 15.20 -12.54 -12.40
CA MET A 1 15.81 -11.20 -12.25
C MET A 1 15.71 -10.50 -13.59
N SER A 2 14.70 -9.67 -13.77
CA SER A 2 14.53 -8.87 -14.99
C SER A 2 14.87 -7.43 -14.64
N THR A 3 16.03 -6.97 -15.07
CA THR A 3 16.45 -5.57 -14.97
C THR A 3 15.71 -4.78 -16.03
N HIS A 4 14.63 -4.12 -15.65
CA HIS A 4 13.99 -3.15 -16.54
C HIS A 4 14.85 -1.90 -16.61
N ASN A 5 15.46 -1.67 -17.79
CA ASN A 5 16.12 -0.44 -18.14
C ASN A 5 15.11 0.72 -18.13
N PHE A 6 15.08 1.49 -17.07
CA PHE A 6 14.36 2.77 -17.04
C PHE A 6 14.94 3.69 -18.11
N SER A 7 14.05 4.21 -18.94
CA SER A 7 14.35 5.00 -20.15
C SER A 7 15.40 6.08 -19.91
N ARG A 8 16.39 6.16 -20.81
CA ARG A 8 17.43 7.22 -20.94
C ARG A 8 16.90 8.66 -20.87
N ARG A 9 15.60 8.85 -20.91
CA ARG A 9 14.97 10.19 -20.81
C ARG A 9 15.02 10.79 -19.39
N TYR A 10 15.21 10.00 -18.35
CA TYR A 10 15.38 10.51 -16.99
C TYR A 10 16.77 11.12 -16.77
N LEU A 11 17.78 10.59 -17.49
CA LEU A 11 19.17 11.08 -17.40
C LEU A 11 19.42 12.35 -18.24
N LEU A 12 18.58 12.66 -19.23
CA LEU A 12 18.80 13.79 -20.14
C LEU A 12 18.18 15.13 -19.67
N ARG A 13 17.38 15.14 -18.60
CA ARG A 13 16.85 16.40 -18.03
C ARG A 13 17.79 17.09 -17.04
N GLN A 14 18.93 16.51 -16.72
CA GLN A 14 19.93 17.13 -15.82
C GLN A 14 21.06 17.85 -16.54
N GLY A 15 21.03 17.95 -17.87
CA GLY A 15 22.15 18.40 -18.68
C GLY A 15 22.07 19.79 -19.33
N ALA A 16 21.08 20.63 -19.06
CA ALA A 16 20.94 21.91 -19.76
C ALA A 16 20.58 23.08 -18.82
N ALA A 17 21.53 23.55 -18.02
CA ALA A 17 21.50 24.91 -17.46
C ALA A 17 22.91 25.26 -16.91
N VAL A 18 23.87 25.47 -17.77
CA VAL A 18 25.11 26.17 -17.43
C VAL A 18 25.37 27.19 -18.53
N ALA A 19 24.93 28.43 -18.34
CA ALA A 19 25.60 29.65 -18.78
C ALA A 19 24.82 30.88 -18.26
N ALA A 20 25.57 31.75 -17.58
CA ALA A 20 25.31 33.15 -17.27
C ALA A 20 24.64 33.46 -15.91
N ALA A 21 25.49 33.72 -14.89
CA ALA A 21 25.50 34.99 -14.17
C ALA A 21 26.54 34.93 -13.04
N SER A 22 27.66 35.61 -13.23
CA SER A 22 28.63 35.96 -12.18
C SER A 22 27.98 37.04 -11.28
N ALA A 23 27.41 36.61 -10.17
CA ALA A 23 27.08 37.46 -9.04
C ALA A 23 27.45 36.68 -7.77
N LEU A 24 28.30 37.26 -6.95
CA LEU A 24 28.83 36.75 -5.71
C LEU A 24 27.72 36.13 -4.79
N GLY A 25 27.44 34.89 -4.99
CA GLY A 25 26.65 34.05 -4.08
C GLY A 25 27.62 33.07 -3.42
N ALA A 26 27.65 33.03 -2.10
CA ALA A 26 28.33 31.98 -1.36
C ALA A 26 28.00 30.61 -1.99
N PRO A 27 28.96 29.67 -2.11
CA PRO A 27 28.68 28.36 -2.64
C PRO A 27 27.57 27.77 -1.78
N ALA A 28 26.37 27.58 -2.36
CA ALA A 28 25.38 26.72 -1.77
C ALA A 28 26.09 25.36 -1.67
N ILE A 29 26.50 24.99 -0.46
CA ILE A 29 26.99 23.65 -0.17
C ILE A 29 25.83 22.76 -0.59
N ALA A 30 25.96 22.11 -1.74
CA ALA A 30 25.00 21.10 -2.19
C ALA A 30 24.97 20.06 -1.08
N GLN A 31 23.96 20.14 -0.22
CA GLN A 31 23.82 19.20 0.88
C GLN A 31 23.74 17.81 0.27
N ALA A 32 24.72 16.97 0.56
CA ALA A 32 24.79 15.62 0.00
C ALA A 32 23.46 14.92 0.26
N ARG A 33 22.82 14.45 -0.81
CA ARG A 33 21.52 13.75 -0.69
C ARG A 33 21.71 12.48 0.13
N THR A 34 20.78 12.24 1.02
CA THR A 34 20.75 10.97 1.77
C THR A 34 20.14 9.89 0.87
N LYS A 35 20.97 8.88 0.53
CA LYS A 35 20.50 7.71 -0.23
C LYS A 35 19.81 6.73 0.70
N ILE A 36 18.64 6.24 0.29
CA ILE A 36 17.80 5.33 1.06
C ILE A 36 17.36 4.19 0.14
N ARG A 37 17.61 2.95 0.53
CA ARG A 37 17.12 1.77 -0.17
C ARG A 37 15.66 1.55 0.21
N LEU A 38 14.76 1.85 -0.74
CA LEU A 38 13.32 1.78 -0.54
C LEU A 38 12.71 0.63 -1.31
N GLY A 39 12.05 -0.29 -0.60
CA GLY A 39 11.20 -1.31 -1.19
C GLY A 39 9.78 -0.82 -1.44
N PHE A 40 9.18 -1.21 -2.57
CA PHE A 40 7.82 -0.82 -2.96
C PHE A 40 7.12 -1.91 -3.79
N LEU A 41 5.79 -1.80 -3.99
CA LEU A 41 4.97 -2.83 -4.66
C LEU A 41 4.46 -2.43 -6.05
N HIS A 42 4.68 -1.19 -6.49
CA HIS A 42 4.14 -0.61 -7.72
C HIS A 42 2.60 -0.70 -7.83
N VAL A 43 1.91 -0.52 -6.71
CA VAL A 43 0.45 -0.49 -6.61
C VAL A 43 0.00 0.92 -6.22
N VAL A 44 -0.89 1.52 -7.00
CA VAL A 44 -1.33 2.91 -6.80
C VAL A 44 -1.84 3.17 -5.37
N ALA A 45 -2.60 2.23 -4.82
CA ALA A 45 -3.13 2.32 -3.47
C ALA A 45 -2.03 2.39 -2.40
N VAL A 46 -0.90 1.73 -2.62
CA VAL A 46 0.22 1.64 -1.67
C VAL A 46 1.25 2.75 -1.94
N ASP A 47 1.61 2.96 -3.21
CA ASP A 47 2.78 3.76 -3.58
C ASP A 47 2.43 5.06 -4.32
N GLY A 48 1.16 5.42 -4.43
CA GLY A 48 0.74 6.67 -5.07
C GLY A 48 1.38 7.91 -4.45
N HIS A 49 1.59 7.92 -3.13
CA HIS A 49 2.28 9.00 -2.42
C HIS A 49 3.77 9.07 -2.76
N LEU A 50 4.45 7.92 -2.89
CA LEU A 50 5.84 7.84 -3.31
C LEU A 50 6.01 8.51 -4.69
N TRP A 51 5.23 8.05 -5.66
CA TRP A 51 5.32 8.53 -7.04
C TRP A 51 4.91 9.99 -7.17
N THR A 52 3.85 10.41 -6.47
CA THR A 52 3.44 11.83 -6.43
C THR A 52 4.54 12.70 -5.83
N GLY A 53 5.18 12.24 -4.76
CA GLY A 53 6.28 12.97 -4.12
C GLY A 53 7.52 13.07 -5.01
N LEU A 54 7.86 12.03 -5.77
CA LEU A 54 8.94 12.02 -6.74
C LEU A 54 8.64 12.96 -7.91
N ASP A 55 7.43 12.87 -8.50
CA ASP A 55 7.01 13.72 -9.63
C ASP A 55 7.04 15.22 -9.26
N ARG A 56 6.66 15.55 -8.04
CA ARG A 56 6.65 16.91 -7.51
C ARG A 56 8.02 17.39 -7.00
N GLY A 57 9.03 16.52 -6.94
CA GLY A 57 10.33 16.82 -6.34
C GLY A 57 10.27 17.05 -4.82
N SER A 58 9.26 16.52 -4.13
CA SER A 58 9.08 16.71 -2.68
C SER A 58 10.22 16.08 -1.90
N PHE A 59 10.66 14.88 -2.29
CA PHE A 59 11.81 14.20 -1.68
C PHE A 59 13.13 14.90 -2.00
N ASP A 60 13.28 15.44 -3.21
CA ASP A 60 14.46 16.22 -3.60
C ASP A 60 14.64 17.46 -2.73
N ARG A 61 13.53 18.18 -2.43
CA ARG A 61 13.55 19.35 -1.54
C ARG A 61 13.97 19.02 -0.11
N GLU A 62 13.70 17.79 0.32
CA GLU A 62 14.12 17.27 1.63
C GLU A 62 15.52 16.61 1.59
N GLY A 63 16.22 16.68 0.46
CA GLY A 63 17.55 16.10 0.29
C GLY A 63 17.57 14.58 0.34
N ILE A 64 16.51 13.92 -0.12
CA ILE A 64 16.36 12.47 -0.16
C ILE A 64 16.51 11.97 -1.60
N GLU A 65 17.26 10.90 -1.76
CA GLU A 65 17.40 10.13 -2.98
C GLU A 65 17.07 8.66 -2.69
N PHE A 66 16.08 8.08 -3.39
CA PHE A 66 15.74 6.68 -3.22
C PHE A 66 16.45 5.79 -4.24
N GLU A 67 17.05 4.72 -3.73
CA GLU A 67 17.37 3.51 -4.50
C GLU A 67 16.15 2.60 -4.42
N LEU A 68 15.40 2.49 -5.53
CA LEU A 68 14.09 1.87 -5.59
C LEU A 68 14.18 0.38 -5.92
N HIS A 69 13.57 -0.47 -5.08
CA HIS A 69 13.51 -1.92 -5.24
C HIS A 69 12.05 -2.38 -5.33
N GLU A 70 11.66 -2.93 -6.48
CA GLU A 70 10.30 -3.40 -6.73
C GLU A 70 10.11 -4.85 -6.28
N PHE A 71 8.97 -5.12 -5.63
CA PHE A 71 8.54 -6.44 -5.18
C PHE A 71 7.10 -6.72 -5.62
N ASN A 72 6.74 -8.01 -5.69
CA ASN A 72 5.39 -8.42 -6.09
C ASN A 72 4.41 -8.46 -4.91
N THR A 73 4.91 -8.73 -3.70
CA THR A 73 4.07 -8.94 -2.51
C THR A 73 4.68 -8.32 -1.25
N GLY A 74 3.81 -8.00 -0.29
CA GLY A 74 4.24 -7.53 1.03
C GLY A 74 5.15 -8.50 1.79
N PRO A 75 4.90 -9.81 1.81
CA PRO A 75 5.82 -10.79 2.38
C PRO A 75 7.26 -10.68 1.84
N GLU A 76 7.42 -10.63 0.51
CA GLU A 76 8.75 -10.54 -0.14
C GLU A 76 9.53 -9.29 0.28
N ILE A 77 8.85 -8.14 0.38
CA ILE A 77 9.49 -6.87 0.75
C ILE A 77 9.97 -6.89 2.22
N PHE A 78 9.20 -7.50 3.14
CA PHE A 78 9.62 -7.66 4.54
C PHE A 78 10.77 -8.66 4.70
N GLU A 79 10.82 -9.70 3.87
CA GLU A 79 11.96 -10.63 3.85
C GLU A 79 13.24 -9.95 3.36
N ALA A 80 13.17 -9.11 2.33
CA ALA A 80 14.30 -8.31 1.86
C ALA A 80 14.79 -7.34 2.95
N MET A 81 13.87 -6.66 3.65
CA MET A 81 14.25 -5.79 4.76
C MET A 81 14.91 -6.58 5.91
N ALA A 82 14.41 -7.78 6.23
CA ALA A 82 15.02 -8.64 7.26
C ALA A 82 16.43 -9.12 6.90
N ARG A 83 16.76 -9.25 5.60
CA ARG A 83 18.12 -9.53 5.13
C ARG A 83 19.02 -8.31 5.08
N GLY A 84 18.51 -7.11 5.45
CA GLY A 84 19.29 -5.86 5.43
C GLY A 84 19.44 -5.25 4.02
N GLU A 85 18.66 -5.71 3.05
CA GLU A 85 18.70 -5.21 1.67
C GLU A 85 17.98 -3.86 1.53
N LEU A 86 17.05 -3.54 2.44
CA LEU A 86 16.27 -2.32 2.47
C LEU A 86 16.47 -1.55 3.78
N ASP A 87 16.38 -0.24 3.71
CA ASP A 87 16.37 0.66 4.87
C ASP A 87 14.95 1.02 5.27
N VAL A 88 14.08 1.24 4.26
CA VAL A 88 12.67 1.63 4.39
C VAL A 88 11.85 0.83 3.39
N LEU A 89 10.59 0.63 3.68
CA LEU A 89 9.62 0.04 2.76
C LEU A 89 8.27 0.77 2.79
N SER A 90 7.52 0.66 1.68
CA SER A 90 6.10 0.99 1.57
C SER A 90 5.34 -0.30 1.28
N ALA A 91 4.29 -0.59 2.07
CA ALA A 91 3.50 -1.81 1.94
C ALA A 91 2.02 -1.57 2.28
N GLY A 92 1.13 -2.42 1.76
CA GLY A 92 -0.29 -2.43 2.10
C GLY A 92 -0.57 -3.05 3.48
N GLY A 93 -1.78 -3.53 3.68
CA GLY A 93 -2.31 -3.96 4.98
C GLY A 93 -1.53 -5.02 5.74
N VAL A 94 -0.63 -5.73 5.09
CA VAL A 94 0.27 -6.70 5.76
C VAL A 94 1.31 -6.04 6.67
N ILE A 95 1.51 -4.73 6.58
CA ILE A 95 2.48 -4.00 7.40
C ILE A 95 2.29 -4.29 8.89
N SER A 96 1.04 -4.35 9.35
CA SER A 96 0.71 -4.58 10.76
C SER A 96 1.23 -5.90 11.29
N ASN A 97 1.08 -7.01 10.55
CA ASN A 97 1.45 -8.33 11.05
C ASN A 97 2.96 -8.54 11.09
N TYR A 98 3.69 -8.05 10.10
CA TYR A 98 5.16 -8.15 10.09
C TYR A 98 5.80 -7.29 11.18
N LEU A 99 5.26 -6.10 11.41
CA LEU A 99 5.73 -5.23 12.49
C LEU A 99 5.41 -5.81 13.87
N ALA A 100 4.24 -6.45 14.04
CA ALA A 100 3.89 -7.18 15.26
C ALA A 100 4.84 -8.35 15.57
N LEU A 101 5.47 -8.93 14.53
CA LEU A 101 6.52 -9.94 14.65
C LEU A 101 7.93 -9.34 14.87
N GLY A 102 8.04 -8.04 15.09
CA GLY A 102 9.32 -7.34 15.34
C GLY A 102 10.17 -7.14 14.09
N ARG A 103 9.59 -7.24 12.89
CA ARG A 103 10.31 -7.11 11.62
C ARG A 103 10.34 -5.69 11.11
N GLY A 104 10.76 -4.73 11.95
CA GLY A 104 10.86 -3.33 11.62
C GLY A 104 10.04 -2.42 12.52
N ARG A 105 10.02 -1.14 12.22
CA ARG A 105 9.33 -0.07 12.96
C ARG A 105 8.46 0.74 11.99
N GLY A 106 7.16 0.76 12.19
CA GLY A 106 6.24 1.59 11.44
C GLY A 106 6.29 3.06 11.88
N PHE A 107 6.16 3.99 10.94
CA PHE A 107 6.23 5.42 11.26
C PHE A 107 5.27 6.31 10.45
N LEU A 108 4.68 5.78 9.38
CA LEU A 108 3.81 6.55 8.49
C LEU A 108 2.72 5.66 7.92
N ILE A 109 1.49 6.14 7.90
CA ILE A 109 0.35 5.52 7.21
C ILE A 109 0.08 6.29 5.92
N ASN A 110 -0.03 5.55 4.81
CA ASN A 110 -0.34 6.10 3.50
C ASN A 110 -1.82 6.40 3.34
N ASP A 111 -2.63 5.38 3.61
CA ASP A 111 -4.04 5.37 3.27
C ASP A 111 -4.83 4.40 4.14
N ILE A 112 -6.13 4.44 3.95
CA ILE A 112 -7.04 3.40 4.42
C ILE A 112 -7.59 2.68 3.21
N GLU A 113 -7.39 1.38 3.16
CA GLU A 113 -7.87 0.51 2.10
C GLU A 113 -9.39 0.25 2.26
N VAL A 114 -10.24 1.27 1.99
CA VAL A 114 -11.68 1.21 2.26
C VAL A 114 -12.41 0.26 1.32
N ALA A 115 -12.16 0.35 0.02
CA ALA A 115 -12.83 -0.47 -1.00
C ALA A 115 -11.86 -1.20 -1.93
N THR A 116 -10.59 -1.26 -1.54
CA THR A 116 -9.54 -1.90 -2.34
C THR A 116 -9.72 -3.41 -2.39
N ALA A 117 -10.04 -4.05 -1.27
CA ALA A 117 -10.31 -5.48 -1.22
C ALA A 117 -11.78 -5.77 -1.55
N GLN A 118 -12.00 -6.71 -2.47
CA GLN A 118 -13.31 -7.00 -3.05
C GLN A 118 -13.51 -8.51 -3.22
N LEU A 119 -14.75 -8.98 -3.01
CA LEU A 119 -15.17 -10.35 -3.25
C LEU A 119 -16.08 -10.39 -4.49
N TRP A 120 -15.63 -11.09 -5.52
CA TRP A 120 -16.34 -11.28 -6.78
C TRP A 120 -16.76 -12.72 -6.96
N VAL A 121 -17.95 -12.92 -7.55
CA VAL A 121 -18.55 -14.25 -7.78
C VAL A 121 -19.16 -14.37 -9.17
N ARG A 122 -19.36 -15.63 -9.59
CA ARG A 122 -19.97 -15.98 -10.87
C ARG A 122 -21.33 -16.66 -10.64
N PRO A 123 -22.46 -15.97 -10.94
CA PRO A 123 -23.79 -16.58 -10.90
C PRO A 123 -23.91 -17.83 -11.77
N ALA A 124 -23.27 -17.83 -12.94
CA ALA A 124 -23.24 -18.97 -13.85
C ALA A 124 -22.60 -20.25 -13.24
N LEU A 125 -21.83 -20.11 -12.15
CA LEU A 125 -21.23 -21.21 -11.40
C LEU A 125 -21.94 -21.46 -10.05
N GLY A 126 -23.17 -20.96 -9.92
CA GLY A 126 -24.04 -21.22 -8.77
C GLY A 126 -23.69 -20.43 -7.51
N VAL A 127 -23.04 -19.26 -7.66
CA VAL A 127 -22.76 -18.33 -6.55
C VAL A 127 -23.25 -16.94 -6.90
N SER A 128 -24.29 -16.48 -6.20
CA SER A 128 -24.88 -15.15 -6.39
C SER A 128 -25.03 -14.34 -5.10
N LYS A 129 -24.84 -14.97 -3.94
CA LYS A 129 -24.90 -14.35 -2.61
C LYS A 129 -23.87 -15.02 -1.68
N LEU A 130 -23.55 -14.37 -0.56
CA LEU A 130 -22.55 -14.85 0.38
C LEU A 130 -22.85 -16.27 0.91
N ALA A 131 -24.11 -16.59 1.19
CA ALA A 131 -24.48 -17.91 1.68
C ALA A 131 -24.15 -19.08 0.71
N ASP A 132 -24.07 -18.79 -0.59
CA ASP A 132 -23.76 -19.79 -1.63
C ASP A 132 -22.28 -20.18 -1.63
N LEU A 133 -21.43 -19.46 -0.88
CA LEU A 133 -19.99 -19.75 -0.79
C LEU A 133 -19.65 -20.98 0.01
N ARG A 134 -20.59 -21.49 0.87
CA ARG A 134 -20.34 -22.70 1.65
C ARG A 134 -20.03 -23.90 0.75
N GLY A 135 -18.93 -24.58 1.05
CA GLY A 135 -18.43 -25.69 0.25
C GLY A 135 -17.82 -25.28 -1.10
N LYS A 136 -17.65 -24.00 -1.38
CA LYS A 136 -17.09 -23.52 -2.65
C LYS A 136 -15.62 -23.16 -2.53
N ARG A 137 -14.96 -23.19 -3.69
CA ARG A 137 -13.57 -22.74 -3.86
C ARG A 137 -13.52 -21.24 -4.06
N ILE A 138 -12.64 -20.57 -3.33
CA ILE A 138 -12.43 -19.13 -3.42
C ILE A 138 -10.95 -18.89 -3.66
N ALA A 139 -10.59 -18.35 -4.83
CA ALA A 139 -9.19 -18.02 -5.11
C ALA A 139 -8.80 -16.68 -4.44
N THR A 140 -7.61 -16.62 -3.86
CA THR A 140 -7.01 -15.40 -3.32
C THR A 140 -5.51 -15.60 -3.10
N THR A 141 -4.80 -14.52 -2.73
CA THR A 141 -3.43 -14.61 -2.23
C THR A 141 -3.46 -14.59 -0.70
N MET A 142 -3.06 -15.68 -0.08
CA MET A 142 -3.06 -15.79 1.38
C MET A 142 -2.06 -14.82 2.04
N LYS A 143 -2.34 -14.44 3.29
CA LYS A 143 -1.53 -13.51 4.11
C LYS A 143 -1.40 -12.10 3.51
N THR A 144 -2.42 -11.68 2.75
CA THR A 144 -2.51 -10.34 2.14
C THR A 144 -3.80 -9.64 2.58
N THR A 145 -3.98 -8.38 2.16
CA THR A 145 -5.22 -7.60 2.38
C THR A 145 -6.47 -8.34 1.92
N ALA A 146 -6.41 -9.02 0.76
CA ALA A 146 -7.56 -9.79 0.24
C ALA A 146 -7.93 -10.97 1.14
N HIS A 147 -6.95 -11.64 1.74
CA HIS A 147 -7.19 -12.75 2.67
C HIS A 147 -7.86 -12.26 3.97
N ILE A 148 -7.35 -11.18 4.57
CA ILE A 148 -7.94 -10.56 5.78
C ILE A 148 -9.40 -10.16 5.50
N PHE A 149 -9.61 -9.49 4.39
CA PHE A 149 -10.94 -9.05 3.98
C PHE A 149 -11.88 -10.23 3.79
N LEU A 150 -11.44 -11.29 3.08
CA LEU A 150 -12.25 -12.50 2.85
C LEU A 150 -12.68 -13.15 4.17
N ASP A 151 -11.75 -13.39 5.09
CA ASP A 151 -12.09 -13.98 6.40
C ASP A 151 -13.12 -13.12 7.14
N ARG A 152 -12.93 -11.82 7.14
CA ARG A 152 -13.86 -10.89 7.79
C ARG A 152 -15.23 -10.91 7.13
N ALA A 153 -15.29 -10.95 5.79
CA ALA A 153 -16.55 -11.01 5.04
C ALA A 153 -17.31 -12.31 5.31
N LEU A 154 -16.62 -13.45 5.38
CA LEU A 154 -17.20 -14.74 5.73
C LEU A 154 -17.76 -14.72 7.14
N ARG A 155 -16.98 -14.34 8.15
CA ARG A 155 -17.40 -14.32 9.57
C ARG A 155 -18.55 -13.36 9.82
N ALA A 156 -18.55 -12.18 9.22
CA ALA A 156 -19.64 -11.21 9.35
C ALA A 156 -20.97 -11.72 8.80
N ASN A 157 -20.93 -12.76 7.96
CA ASN A 157 -22.09 -13.42 7.39
C ASN A 157 -22.32 -14.83 7.97
N ASN A 158 -21.77 -15.11 9.16
CA ASN A 158 -21.89 -16.39 9.87
C ASN A 158 -21.40 -17.59 9.04
N ILE A 159 -20.40 -17.40 8.20
CA ILE A 159 -19.70 -18.46 7.47
C ILE A 159 -18.33 -18.64 8.14
N ASN A 160 -18.09 -19.85 8.69
CA ASN A 160 -16.75 -20.15 9.18
C ASN A 160 -15.79 -20.29 7.99
N PRO A 161 -14.59 -19.72 8.02
CA PRO A 161 -13.61 -19.90 6.94
C PRO A 161 -13.30 -21.38 6.60
N SER A 162 -13.46 -22.29 7.55
CA SER A 162 -13.35 -23.74 7.31
C SER A 162 -14.49 -24.33 6.47
N GLU A 163 -15.59 -23.60 6.26
CA GLU A 163 -16.68 -24.01 5.39
C GLU A 163 -16.44 -23.69 3.91
N VAL A 164 -15.34 -23.09 3.56
CA VAL A 164 -14.91 -22.78 2.19
C VAL A 164 -13.53 -23.37 1.91
N GLU A 165 -13.22 -23.61 0.63
CA GLU A 165 -11.88 -24.03 0.21
C GLU A 165 -11.12 -22.82 -0.35
N ILE A 166 -10.09 -22.35 0.36
CA ILE A 166 -9.25 -21.25 -0.11
C ILE A 166 -8.18 -21.77 -1.05
N VAL A 167 -8.23 -21.35 -2.32
CA VAL A 167 -7.22 -21.65 -3.34
C VAL A 167 -6.18 -20.53 -3.32
N ASN A 168 -5.02 -20.83 -2.71
CA ASN A 168 -3.91 -19.89 -2.63
C ASN A 168 -3.10 -19.83 -3.93
N SER A 169 -2.97 -18.62 -4.49
CA SER A 169 -2.11 -18.37 -5.64
C SER A 169 -1.71 -16.89 -5.69
N SER A 170 -0.83 -16.51 -6.65
CA SER A 170 -0.62 -15.08 -6.91
C SER A 170 -1.92 -14.42 -7.34
N MET A 171 -2.11 -13.13 -7.07
CA MET A 171 -3.36 -12.44 -7.41
C MET A 171 -3.67 -12.50 -8.92
N SER A 172 -2.65 -12.36 -9.74
CA SER A 172 -2.78 -12.51 -11.20
C SER A 172 -3.30 -13.91 -11.59
N ALA A 173 -2.80 -14.97 -10.95
CA ALA A 173 -3.25 -16.36 -11.20
C ALA A 173 -4.68 -16.58 -10.65
N ALA A 174 -5.00 -16.05 -9.47
CA ALA A 174 -6.34 -16.14 -8.89
C ALA A 174 -7.41 -15.52 -9.79
N VAL A 175 -7.12 -14.33 -10.34
CA VAL A 175 -8.04 -13.66 -11.27
C VAL A 175 -8.17 -14.42 -12.60
N LYS A 176 -7.07 -14.96 -13.14
CA LYS A 176 -7.12 -15.80 -14.35
C LYS A 176 -7.98 -17.05 -14.13
N ALA A 177 -7.80 -17.75 -13.01
CA ALA A 177 -8.59 -18.94 -12.66
C ALA A 177 -10.10 -18.60 -12.51
N PHE A 178 -10.41 -17.45 -11.91
CA PHE A 178 -11.78 -16.97 -11.80
C PHE A 178 -12.38 -16.65 -13.17
N ILE A 179 -11.66 -15.95 -14.04
CA ILE A 179 -12.12 -15.63 -15.40
C ILE A 179 -12.30 -16.92 -16.24
N ALA A 180 -11.41 -17.88 -16.12
CA ALA A 180 -11.50 -19.17 -16.80
C ALA A 180 -12.65 -20.06 -16.28
N GLY A 181 -13.23 -19.77 -15.11
CA GLY A 181 -14.30 -20.57 -14.50
C GLY A 181 -13.82 -21.76 -13.70
N GLU A 182 -12.55 -21.81 -13.37
CA GLU A 182 -11.95 -22.86 -12.53
C GLU A 182 -12.38 -22.73 -11.07
N VAL A 183 -12.72 -21.50 -10.63
CA VAL A 183 -13.28 -21.18 -9.32
C VAL A 183 -14.50 -20.27 -9.44
N PRO A 184 -15.55 -20.44 -8.62
CA PRO A 184 -16.76 -19.64 -8.68
C PRO A 184 -16.63 -18.27 -7.97
N ALA A 185 -15.58 -18.08 -7.19
CA ALA A 185 -15.35 -16.85 -6.42
C ALA A 185 -13.86 -16.47 -6.36
N VAL A 186 -13.60 -15.16 -6.26
CA VAL A 186 -12.26 -14.60 -6.06
C VAL A 186 -12.32 -13.43 -5.06
N ALA A 187 -11.45 -13.46 -4.08
CA ALA A 187 -11.16 -12.29 -3.25
C ALA A 187 -9.87 -11.64 -3.78
N LEU A 188 -9.98 -10.38 -4.19
CA LEU A 188 -8.92 -9.64 -4.88
C LEU A 188 -8.78 -8.21 -4.35
N TRP A 189 -7.74 -7.52 -4.78
CA TRP A 189 -7.60 -6.07 -4.59
C TRP A 189 -7.58 -5.31 -5.91
N VAL A 190 -7.94 -4.03 -5.84
CA VAL A 190 -7.85 -3.08 -6.97
C VAL A 190 -6.38 -2.89 -7.37
N PRO A 191 -6.00 -2.92 -8.67
CA PRO A 191 -6.88 -2.81 -9.85
C PRO A 191 -7.29 -4.14 -10.51
N PHE A 192 -7.04 -5.30 -9.90
CA PHE A 192 -7.38 -6.61 -10.51
C PHE A 192 -8.87 -6.80 -10.82
N ASN A 193 -9.75 -6.07 -10.13
CA ASN A 193 -11.18 -6.01 -10.44
C ASN A 193 -11.48 -5.52 -11.86
N MET A 194 -10.59 -4.73 -12.47
CA MET A 194 -10.81 -4.21 -13.82
C MET A 194 -10.77 -5.32 -14.86
N ALA A 195 -9.81 -6.25 -14.76
CA ALA A 195 -9.73 -7.42 -15.62
C ALA A 195 -10.98 -8.31 -15.49
N VAL A 196 -11.52 -8.44 -14.27
CA VAL A 196 -12.78 -9.19 -14.04
C VAL A 196 -13.95 -8.50 -14.74
N ARG A 197 -14.13 -7.20 -14.58
CA ARG A 197 -15.22 -6.43 -15.21
C ARG A 197 -15.17 -6.51 -16.74
N GLU A 198 -13.97 -6.45 -17.30
CA GLU A 198 -13.76 -6.50 -18.75
C GLU A 198 -14.07 -7.89 -19.32
N ALA A 199 -13.59 -8.94 -18.67
CA ALA A 199 -13.73 -10.31 -19.16
C ALA A 199 -15.08 -10.94 -18.82
N LEU A 200 -15.72 -10.52 -17.72
CA LEU A 200 -16.94 -11.12 -17.17
C LEU A 200 -17.94 -10.03 -16.76
N PRO A 201 -18.70 -9.44 -17.71
CA PRO A 201 -19.70 -8.40 -17.40
C PRO A 201 -20.79 -8.88 -16.42
N ASP A 202 -21.08 -10.19 -16.38
CA ASP A 202 -22.09 -10.81 -15.52
C ASP A 202 -21.54 -11.21 -14.13
N ALA A 203 -20.24 -11.02 -13.87
CA ALA A 203 -19.69 -11.25 -12.54
C ALA A 203 -20.21 -10.21 -11.55
N ILE A 204 -20.49 -10.65 -10.32
CA ILE A 204 -21.04 -9.79 -9.28
C ILE A 204 -20.00 -9.51 -8.22
N LYS A 205 -19.80 -8.24 -7.88
CA LYS A 205 -19.10 -7.83 -6.66
C LYS A 205 -20.08 -7.96 -5.49
N LEU A 206 -19.92 -8.97 -4.64
CA LEU A 206 -20.80 -9.22 -3.50
C LEU A 206 -20.61 -8.21 -2.38
N VAL A 207 -19.36 -7.90 -2.07
CA VAL A 207 -18.98 -7.02 -0.96
C VAL A 207 -17.57 -6.50 -1.19
N ASP A 208 -17.26 -5.36 -0.63
CA ASP A 208 -15.90 -4.83 -0.51
C ASP A 208 -15.62 -4.39 0.93
N ALA A 209 -14.38 -4.01 1.20
CA ALA A 209 -13.93 -3.70 2.55
C ALA A 209 -14.63 -2.48 3.18
N SER A 210 -15.30 -1.63 2.38
CA SER A 210 -16.06 -0.47 2.89
C SER A 210 -17.22 -0.88 3.81
N ALA A 211 -17.72 -2.10 3.68
CA ALA A 211 -18.76 -2.64 4.56
C ALA A 211 -18.34 -2.73 6.04
N PHE A 212 -17.04 -2.66 6.32
CA PHE A 212 -16.47 -2.78 7.68
C PHE A 212 -15.91 -1.46 8.23
N TYR A 213 -15.82 -0.44 7.40
CA TYR A 213 -15.33 0.87 7.79
C TYR A 213 -16.45 1.71 8.44
N PRO A 214 -16.19 2.51 9.50
CA PRO A 214 -14.90 2.77 10.16
C PRO A 214 -14.58 1.87 11.37
N GLN A 215 -15.42 0.87 11.66
CA GLN A 215 -15.24 -0.02 12.83
C GLN A 215 -13.93 -0.80 12.76
N SER A 216 -13.52 -1.16 11.55
CA SER A 216 -12.22 -1.71 11.26
C SER A 216 -11.70 -1.15 9.93
N ALA A 217 -10.38 -1.00 9.85
CA ALA A 217 -9.70 -0.53 8.66
C ALA A 217 -8.45 -1.35 8.39
N VAL A 218 -8.13 -1.52 7.12
CA VAL A 218 -6.83 -2.03 6.69
C VAL A 218 -6.01 -0.82 6.25
N LEU A 219 -4.79 -0.72 6.75
CA LEU A 219 -3.92 0.44 6.58
C LEU A 219 -2.69 0.04 5.78
N GLY A 220 -2.41 0.74 4.70
CA GLY A 220 -1.10 0.77 4.08
C GLY A 220 -0.18 1.78 4.77
N GLY A 221 1.13 1.57 4.68
CA GLY A 221 2.05 2.48 5.34
C GLY A 221 3.53 2.22 5.07
N TRP A 222 4.37 2.98 5.76
CA TRP A 222 5.81 2.92 5.66
C TRP A 222 6.44 2.42 6.96
N ALA A 223 7.44 1.57 6.80
CA ALA A 223 8.24 1.06 7.91
C ALA A 223 9.72 1.15 7.58
N ALA A 224 10.54 1.25 8.62
CA ALA A 224 11.99 1.20 8.53
C ALA A 224 12.54 -0.03 9.24
N ARG A 225 13.70 -0.53 8.81
CA ARG A 225 14.46 -1.52 9.56
C ARG A 225 14.76 -0.96 10.95
N THR A 226 14.72 -1.80 11.96
CA THR A 226 14.73 -1.36 13.38
C THR A 226 15.96 -0.53 13.75
N ASP A 227 17.15 -0.94 13.31
CA ASP A 227 18.40 -0.20 13.50
C ASP A 227 18.41 1.12 12.72
N TYR A 228 17.99 1.09 11.46
CA TYR A 228 17.87 2.30 10.65
C TYR A 228 16.92 3.32 11.26
N PHE A 229 15.78 2.85 11.80
CA PHE A 229 14.82 3.71 12.49
C PHE A 229 15.44 4.40 13.72
N ALA A 230 16.23 3.66 14.51
CA ALA A 230 16.86 4.19 15.72
C ALA A 230 17.88 5.28 15.38
N ASP A 231 18.70 5.05 14.35
CA ASP A 231 19.84 5.89 14.02
C ASP A 231 19.51 7.06 13.07
N ASN A 232 18.35 7.03 12.38
CA ASN A 232 18.04 7.96 11.29
C ASN A 232 16.70 8.68 11.44
N ARG A 233 16.29 9.01 12.68
CA ARG A 233 14.98 9.66 12.94
C ARG A 233 14.76 10.95 12.15
N GLU A 234 15.78 11.79 12.00
CA GLU A 234 15.68 13.03 11.21
C GLU A 234 15.47 12.74 9.72
N VAL A 235 16.10 11.70 9.20
CA VAL A 235 15.87 11.25 7.81
C VAL A 235 14.41 10.81 7.63
N LEU A 236 13.86 10.06 8.58
CA LEU A 236 12.46 9.64 8.55
C LEU A 236 11.50 10.82 8.69
N SER A 237 11.85 11.85 9.48
CA SER A 237 11.09 13.11 9.55
C SER A 237 11.08 13.84 8.21
N ARG A 238 12.20 13.87 7.48
CA ARG A 238 12.26 14.42 6.12
C ARG A 238 11.37 13.65 5.14
N ILE A 239 11.33 12.31 5.24
CA ILE A 239 10.40 11.48 4.46
C ILE A 239 8.95 11.89 4.77
N ILE A 240 8.58 12.06 6.04
CA ILE A 240 7.24 12.47 6.44
C ILE A 240 6.88 13.84 5.86
N ARG A 241 7.79 14.83 5.89
CA ARG A 241 7.54 16.17 5.30
C ARG A 241 7.29 16.08 3.80
N ALA A 242 8.14 15.33 3.08
CA ALA A 242 7.97 15.12 1.64
C ALA A 242 6.67 14.38 1.31
N TRP A 243 6.35 13.35 2.08
CA TRP A 243 5.09 12.61 1.97
C TRP A 243 3.88 13.52 2.22
N THR A 244 3.95 14.39 3.22
CA THR A 244 2.88 15.34 3.57
C THR A 244 2.55 16.27 2.40
N ASP A 245 3.56 16.80 1.69
CA ASP A 245 3.33 17.62 0.49
C ASP A 245 2.65 16.81 -0.63
N ALA A 246 3.08 15.57 -0.85
CA ALA A 246 2.48 14.67 -1.83
C ALA A 246 1.04 14.31 -1.45
N ASN A 247 0.80 13.91 -0.20
CA ASN A 247 -0.52 13.56 0.32
C ASN A 247 -1.52 14.70 0.19
N ASP A 248 -1.16 15.90 0.64
CA ASP A 248 -2.06 17.04 0.58
C ASP A 248 -2.32 17.49 -0.86
N HIS A 249 -1.39 17.26 -1.79
CA HIS A 249 -1.67 17.44 -3.21
C HIS A 249 -2.68 16.42 -3.73
N MET A 250 -2.52 15.14 -3.42
CA MET A 250 -3.46 14.08 -3.83
C MET A 250 -4.87 14.34 -3.28
N VAL A 251 -4.97 14.80 -2.03
CA VAL A 251 -6.27 15.15 -1.40
C VAL A 251 -6.92 16.36 -2.08
N ARG A 252 -6.15 17.42 -2.36
CA ARG A 252 -6.70 18.64 -3.00
C ARG A 252 -7.04 18.48 -4.48
N SER A 253 -6.30 17.64 -5.18
CA SER A 253 -6.38 17.51 -6.63
C SER A 253 -6.30 16.05 -7.10
N PRO A 254 -7.23 15.19 -6.66
CA PRO A 254 -7.13 13.74 -6.88
C PRO A 254 -7.12 13.36 -8.37
N THR A 255 -7.91 14.05 -9.20
CA THR A 255 -7.93 13.79 -10.65
C THR A 255 -6.60 14.13 -11.30
N ALA A 256 -6.05 15.31 -11.01
CA ALA A 256 -4.75 15.72 -11.57
C ALA A 256 -3.61 14.81 -11.09
N ALA A 257 -3.63 14.38 -9.83
CA ALA A 257 -2.68 13.41 -9.30
C ALA A 257 -2.79 12.05 -10.02
N ALA A 258 -4.01 11.52 -10.19
CA ALA A 258 -4.24 10.28 -10.91
C ALA A 258 -3.74 10.33 -12.36
N GLU A 259 -4.01 11.43 -13.07
CA GLU A 259 -3.54 11.64 -14.44
C GLU A 259 -2.00 11.75 -14.52
N ALA A 260 -1.37 12.44 -13.57
CA ALA A 260 0.09 12.55 -13.51
C ALA A 260 0.73 11.19 -13.26
N LEU A 261 0.20 10.41 -12.32
CA LEU A 261 0.65 9.05 -12.03
C LEU A 261 0.53 8.14 -13.26
N GLN A 262 -0.61 8.19 -13.96
CA GLN A 262 -0.81 7.39 -15.17
C GLN A 262 0.23 7.75 -16.25
N ARG A 263 0.47 9.04 -16.50
CA ARG A 263 1.43 9.47 -17.53
C ARG A 263 2.87 9.10 -17.21
N SER A 264 3.26 9.14 -15.94
CA SER A 264 4.68 9.04 -15.56
C SER A 264 5.09 7.65 -15.08
N TYR A 265 4.21 6.95 -14.36
CA TYR A 265 4.57 5.71 -13.63
C TYR A 265 3.70 4.51 -13.99
N TYR A 266 2.45 4.73 -14.40
CA TYR A 266 1.49 3.66 -14.71
C TYR A 266 1.03 3.72 -16.17
N GLN A 267 1.96 3.89 -17.10
CA GLN A 267 1.69 4.09 -18.53
C GLN A 267 0.94 2.92 -19.19
N GLN A 268 1.05 1.71 -18.62
CA GLN A 268 0.34 0.52 -19.10
C GLN A 268 -1.11 0.45 -18.57
N SER A 269 -1.45 1.27 -17.58
CA SER A 269 -2.80 1.34 -17.01
C SER A 269 -3.62 2.42 -17.68
N ARG A 270 -4.93 2.20 -17.80
CA ARG A 270 -5.85 3.25 -18.27
C ARG A 270 -6.04 4.30 -17.17
N ALA A 271 -6.26 5.55 -17.55
CA ALA A 271 -6.54 6.63 -16.57
C ALA A 271 -7.74 6.30 -15.66
N ALA A 272 -8.75 5.60 -16.19
CA ALA A 272 -9.92 5.15 -15.44
C ALA A 272 -9.54 4.14 -14.32
N ASP A 273 -8.55 3.28 -14.54
CA ASP A 273 -8.11 2.28 -13.57
C ASP A 273 -7.38 2.95 -12.40
N ILE A 274 -6.56 3.96 -12.70
CA ILE A 274 -5.90 4.77 -11.67
C ILE A 274 -6.92 5.57 -10.87
N ALA A 275 -7.91 6.17 -11.53
CA ALA A 275 -8.98 6.90 -10.86
C ALA A 275 -9.84 5.97 -9.96
N GLU A 276 -10.09 4.73 -10.37
CA GLU A 276 -10.77 3.73 -9.56
C GLU A 276 -9.94 3.35 -8.32
N ALA A 277 -8.63 3.18 -8.48
CA ALA A 277 -7.73 2.92 -7.37
C ALA A 277 -7.73 4.07 -6.33
N PHE A 278 -7.78 5.32 -6.77
CA PHE A 278 -7.94 6.48 -5.88
C PHE A 278 -9.26 6.46 -5.12
N LYS A 279 -10.37 6.13 -5.79
CA LYS A 279 -11.70 6.03 -5.17
C LYS A 279 -11.81 4.89 -4.16
N ALA A 280 -11.05 3.83 -4.36
CA ALA A 280 -11.05 2.67 -3.48
C ALA A 280 -10.33 2.91 -2.14
N GLN A 281 -9.58 4.02 -2.03
CA GLN A 281 -8.87 4.44 -0.84
C GLN A 281 -9.63 5.56 -0.12
N LYS A 282 -9.39 5.70 1.18
CA LYS A 282 -9.71 6.90 1.94
C LYS A 282 -8.42 7.68 2.20
N LEU A 283 -8.25 8.76 1.44
CA LEU A 283 -7.17 9.71 1.66
C LEU A 283 -7.64 10.80 2.63
N TYR A 284 -6.86 11.05 3.65
CA TYR A 284 -7.05 12.15 4.59
C TYR A 284 -6.00 13.21 4.37
N SER A 285 -6.36 14.48 4.55
CA SER A 285 -5.37 15.55 4.64
C SER A 285 -4.41 15.32 5.81
N SER A 286 -3.23 15.93 5.74
CA SER A 286 -2.24 15.83 6.83
C SER A 286 -2.81 16.30 8.18
N ARG A 287 -3.72 17.27 8.17
CA ARG A 287 -4.43 17.74 9.37
C ARG A 287 -5.37 16.68 9.95
N GLU A 288 -6.10 15.96 9.09
CA GLU A 288 -6.98 14.86 9.52
C GLU A 288 -6.16 13.69 10.03
N TRP A 289 -5.08 13.33 9.35
CA TRP A 289 -4.14 12.31 9.82
C TRP A 289 -3.60 12.67 11.21
N LYS A 290 -3.17 13.93 11.43
CA LYS A 290 -2.68 14.38 12.73
C LYS A 290 -3.69 14.10 13.86
N ARG A 291 -4.99 14.32 13.62
CA ARG A 291 -6.05 13.98 14.58
C ARG A 291 -6.10 12.47 14.84
N LEU A 292 -6.12 11.65 13.79
CA LEU A 292 -6.20 10.18 13.91
C LEU A 292 -4.97 9.56 14.60
N TYR A 293 -3.81 10.18 14.45
CA TYR A 293 -2.60 9.81 15.19
C TYR A 293 -2.71 10.22 16.68
N SER A 294 -3.23 11.43 16.95
CA SER A 294 -3.31 11.99 18.30
C SER A 294 -4.35 11.28 19.17
N ASP A 295 -5.49 10.88 18.59
CA ASP A 295 -6.59 10.26 19.32
C ASP A 295 -6.46 8.73 19.45
N GLY A 296 -5.37 8.15 18.94
CA GLY A 296 -5.07 6.73 19.01
C GLY A 296 -5.80 5.84 17.99
N THR A 297 -6.59 6.44 17.09
CA THR A 297 -7.35 5.69 16.08
C THR A 297 -6.44 4.85 15.17
N VAL A 298 -5.30 5.41 14.72
CA VAL A 298 -4.32 4.70 13.89
C VAL A 298 -3.81 3.45 14.62
N VAL A 299 -3.39 3.59 15.88
CA VAL A 299 -2.87 2.47 16.68
C VAL A 299 -3.94 1.39 16.89
N LYS A 300 -5.20 1.80 17.14
CA LYS A 300 -6.32 0.88 17.28
C LYS A 300 -6.55 0.05 16.00
N TRP A 301 -6.56 0.67 14.83
CA TRP A 301 -6.76 -0.03 13.57
C TRP A 301 -5.59 -0.98 13.26
N LEU A 302 -4.35 -0.54 13.48
CA LEU A 302 -3.17 -1.40 13.33
C LEU A 302 -3.25 -2.63 14.25
N GLN A 303 -3.66 -2.44 15.51
CA GLN A 303 -3.82 -3.53 16.47
C GLN A 303 -4.88 -4.54 16.01
N GLN A 304 -6.02 -4.08 15.50
CA GLN A 304 -7.07 -4.97 15.00
C GLN A 304 -6.60 -5.88 13.85
N VAL A 305 -5.76 -5.34 12.96
CA VAL A 305 -5.19 -6.14 11.85
C VAL A 305 -4.15 -7.12 12.38
N SER A 306 -3.28 -6.70 13.30
CA SER A 306 -2.31 -7.60 13.94
C SER A 306 -3.00 -8.73 14.69
N ASP A 307 -4.01 -8.43 15.50
CA ASP A 307 -4.76 -9.43 16.28
C ASP A 307 -5.38 -10.50 15.37
N PHE A 308 -5.92 -10.08 14.23
CA PHE A 308 -6.42 -11.01 13.21
C PHE A 308 -5.34 -11.99 12.74
N PHE A 309 -4.20 -11.47 12.28
CA PHE A 309 -3.12 -12.31 11.76
C PHE A 309 -2.50 -13.21 12.83
N MET A 310 -2.38 -12.72 14.05
CA MET A 310 -1.83 -13.52 15.14
C MET A 310 -2.78 -14.69 15.49
N ALA A 311 -4.08 -14.43 15.49
CA ALA A 311 -5.08 -15.47 15.71
C ALA A 311 -5.12 -16.51 14.58
N ASP A 312 -5.09 -16.06 13.33
CA ASP A 312 -5.08 -16.92 12.13
C ASP A 312 -3.84 -17.82 12.08
N ALA A 313 -2.68 -17.28 12.47
CA ALA A 313 -1.42 -18.03 12.49
C ALA A 313 -1.14 -18.80 13.80
N GLY A 314 -2.04 -18.73 14.78
CA GLY A 314 -1.85 -19.33 16.11
C GLY A 314 -0.66 -18.73 16.90
N ILE A 315 -0.28 -17.48 16.63
CA ILE A 315 0.85 -16.80 17.27
C ILE A 315 0.37 -16.11 18.55
N THR A 316 0.99 -16.49 19.68
CA THR A 316 0.61 -15.97 21.01
C THR A 316 1.53 -14.86 21.51
N LYS A 317 2.70 -14.65 20.88
CA LYS A 317 3.65 -13.60 21.25
C LYS A 317 3.85 -12.66 20.08
N ALA A 318 3.30 -11.45 20.19
CA ALA A 318 3.45 -10.38 19.21
C ALA A 318 3.59 -9.04 19.94
N LEU A 319 4.26 -8.09 19.29
CA LEU A 319 4.32 -6.71 19.77
C LEU A 319 2.93 -6.05 19.61
N ARG A 320 2.59 -5.18 20.54
CA ARG A 320 1.41 -4.33 20.39
C ARG A 320 1.65 -3.22 19.35
N ALA A 321 0.59 -2.71 18.77
CA ALA A 321 0.69 -1.63 17.79
C ALA A 321 1.39 -0.38 18.36
N SER A 322 1.18 -0.08 19.64
CA SER A 322 1.91 0.98 20.36
C SER A 322 3.42 0.76 20.45
N ASP A 323 3.87 -0.49 20.34
CA ASP A 323 5.29 -0.82 20.49
C ASP A 323 6.02 -0.86 19.16
N TYR A 324 5.34 -1.24 18.06
CA TYR A 324 5.95 -1.33 16.75
C TYR A 324 5.70 -0.12 15.84
N PHE A 325 4.77 0.78 16.21
CA PHE A 325 4.43 1.96 15.40
C PHE A 325 4.67 3.26 16.20
N ASP A 326 5.50 4.15 15.67
CA ASP A 326 5.86 5.42 16.30
C ASP A 326 4.95 6.55 15.79
N THR A 327 3.89 6.85 16.55
CA THR A 327 2.99 7.97 16.25
C THR A 327 3.64 9.32 16.51
N GLN A 328 4.59 9.40 17.44
CA GLN A 328 5.21 10.66 17.85
C GLN A 328 6.08 11.25 16.74
N LEU A 329 6.71 10.41 15.94
CA LEU A 329 7.52 10.90 14.82
C LEU A 329 6.68 11.71 13.83
N TYR A 330 5.46 11.23 13.50
CA TYR A 330 4.53 11.98 12.66
C TYR A 330 4.04 13.26 13.36
N LEU A 331 3.59 13.14 14.61
CA LEU A 331 3.00 14.25 15.36
C LEU A 331 3.96 15.42 15.60
N THR A 332 5.25 15.13 15.80
CA THR A 332 6.29 16.14 15.99
C THR A 332 6.78 16.73 14.67
N THR A 333 6.64 16.00 13.56
CA THR A 333 7.08 16.45 12.24
C THR A 333 6.03 17.32 11.55
N VAL A 334 4.75 16.96 11.68
CA VAL A 334 3.61 17.68 11.06
C VAL A 334 3.01 18.60 12.12
N ALA A 335 3.65 19.74 12.29
CA ALA A 335 3.26 20.76 13.29
C ALA A 335 1.94 21.47 12.94
#